data_524e18971d5fc96b2d5e977c0dc1535c
#
_entry.id   524e18971d5fc96b2d5e977c0dc1535c
#
_cell.length_a   1.000
_cell.length_b   1.000
_cell.length_c   1.000
_cell.angle_alpha   90.00
_cell.angle_beta   90.00
_cell.angle_gamma   90.00
#
_symmetry.space_group_name_H-M   'P 1'
#
loop_
_entity.id
_entity.type
_entity.pdbx_description
1 polymer ?
#
loop_
_entity_poly.entity_id
_entity_poly.type
_entity_poly.pdbx_seq_one_letter_code
_entity_poly.pdbx_strand_id
1 'polypeptide(L)'
;MKTWVRFQQGDAVKFGTLEGDTISVYSGNMFDNPKATGETVKRADVKLMTPCSPSKMILLWNNFYALSSKLGVAIPEEPLYLLKPSTSYIADGEIVRKPNSYDGKVVYE
;
A
#
# COMPACT_ATOMS: atom_id res chain seq x y z
N MET A 1 4.95 -11.08 14.53
CA MET A 1 4.19 -9.95 13.92
C MET A 1 3.24 -10.54 12.90
N LYS A 2 1.96 -10.13 12.87
CA LYS A 2 1.00 -10.59 11.85
C LYS A 2 1.06 -9.66 10.64
N THR A 3 1.13 -10.23 9.41
CA THR A 3 1.07 -9.45 8.18
C THR A 3 -0.37 -9.40 7.70
N TRP A 4 -1.00 -8.24 7.78
CA TRP A 4 -2.35 -8.03 7.29
C TRP A 4 -2.35 -7.79 5.78
N VAL A 5 -3.28 -8.44 5.10
CA VAL A 5 -3.47 -8.31 3.65
C VAL A 5 -4.96 -8.09 3.34
N ARG A 6 -5.21 -7.35 2.28
CA ARG A 6 -6.53 -7.19 1.68
C ARG A 6 -6.47 -7.82 0.29
N PHE A 7 -7.48 -8.57 -0.07
CA PHE A 7 -7.47 -9.35 -1.30
C PHE A 7 -8.86 -9.47 -1.92
N GLN A 8 -8.88 -9.74 -3.21
CA GLN A 8 -10.09 -10.04 -3.97
C GLN A 8 -10.15 -11.54 -4.25
N GLN A 9 -11.30 -12.14 -3.96
CA GLN A 9 -11.65 -13.52 -4.27
C GLN A 9 -12.99 -13.53 -5.00
N GLY A 10 -12.98 -13.81 -6.30
CA GLY A 10 -14.15 -13.55 -7.17
C GLY A 10 -14.53 -12.08 -7.14
N ASP A 11 -15.78 -11.79 -6.86
CA ASP A 11 -16.30 -10.41 -6.75
C ASP A 11 -16.19 -9.82 -5.32
N ALA A 12 -15.79 -10.64 -4.35
CA ALA A 12 -15.71 -10.22 -2.96
C ALA A 12 -14.33 -9.68 -2.59
N VAL A 13 -14.30 -8.55 -1.88
CA VAL A 13 -13.11 -8.02 -1.26
C VAL A 13 -13.11 -8.42 0.21
N LYS A 14 -12.07 -9.14 0.61
CA LYS A 14 -11.87 -9.67 1.96
C LYS A 14 -10.52 -9.18 2.53
N PHE A 15 -10.28 -9.45 3.79
CA PHE A 15 -8.99 -9.20 4.44
C PHE A 15 -8.64 -10.33 5.40
N GLY A 16 -7.37 -10.41 5.74
CA GLY A 16 -6.89 -11.47 6.63
C GLY A 16 -5.43 -11.32 7.00
N THR A 17 -4.90 -12.33 7.65
CA THR A 17 -3.47 -12.41 8.00
C THR A 17 -2.77 -13.43 7.13
N LEU A 18 -1.68 -13.01 6.49
CA LEU A 18 -0.83 -13.86 5.66
C LEU A 18 0.28 -14.48 6.52
N GLU A 19 0.43 -15.79 6.43
CA GLU A 19 1.52 -16.56 6.99
C GLU A 19 2.00 -17.58 5.95
N GLY A 20 3.23 -17.43 5.49
CA GLY A 20 3.71 -18.17 4.31
C GLY A 20 2.81 -17.92 3.10
N ASP A 21 2.24 -18.98 2.53
CA ASP A 21 1.32 -18.90 1.38
C ASP A 21 -0.16 -19.01 1.77
N THR A 22 -0.48 -18.93 3.06
CA THR A 22 -1.85 -19.10 3.55
C THR A 22 -2.36 -17.80 4.17
N ILE A 23 -3.56 -17.41 3.77
CA ILE A 23 -4.28 -16.27 4.33
C ILE A 23 -5.39 -16.80 5.24
N SER A 24 -5.34 -16.47 6.52
CA SER A 24 -6.47 -16.66 7.44
C SER A 24 -7.42 -15.50 7.30
N VAL A 25 -8.67 -15.78 6.96
CA VAL A 25 -9.68 -14.75 6.65
C VAL A 25 -10.31 -14.20 7.92
N TYR A 26 -10.51 -12.90 7.93
CA TYR A 26 -11.17 -12.18 9.03
C TYR A 26 -12.40 -11.44 8.53
N SER A 27 -13.32 -11.16 9.46
CA SER A 27 -14.52 -10.35 9.25
C SER A 27 -14.53 -9.12 10.16
N GLY A 28 -15.42 -8.17 9.86
CA GLY A 28 -15.55 -6.91 10.59
C GLY A 28 -14.66 -5.82 9.99
N ASN A 29 -14.12 -4.96 10.84
CA ASN A 29 -13.21 -3.89 10.45
C ASN A 29 -11.77 -4.30 10.77
N MET A 30 -10.86 -4.25 9.79
CA MET A 30 -9.45 -4.61 9.96
C MET A 30 -8.76 -3.83 11.11
N PHE A 31 -9.19 -2.60 11.35
CA PHE A 31 -8.60 -1.69 12.34
C PHE A 31 -9.36 -1.66 13.68
N ASP A 32 -10.49 -2.38 13.77
CA ASP A 32 -11.32 -2.36 14.95
C ASP A 32 -11.80 -3.78 15.31
N ASN A 33 -10.98 -4.47 16.10
CA ASN A 33 -11.25 -5.78 16.67
C ASN A 33 -11.75 -6.84 15.64
N PRO A 34 -11.00 -7.11 14.56
CA PRO A 34 -11.41 -8.06 13.54
C PRO A 34 -11.54 -9.48 14.11
N LYS A 35 -12.52 -10.23 13.61
CA LYS A 35 -12.81 -11.61 14.08
C LYS A 35 -12.36 -12.62 13.04
N ALA A 36 -11.63 -13.64 13.46
CA ALA A 36 -11.29 -14.77 12.60
C ALA A 36 -12.57 -15.51 12.19
N THR A 37 -12.70 -15.82 10.90
CA THR A 37 -13.84 -16.56 10.36
C THR A 37 -13.66 -18.06 10.42
N GLY A 38 -12.41 -18.53 10.55
CA GLY A 38 -12.02 -19.94 10.39
C GLY A 38 -11.74 -20.33 8.93
N GLU A 39 -12.09 -19.47 7.96
CA GLU A 39 -11.76 -19.67 6.54
C GLU A 39 -10.28 -19.41 6.28
N THR A 40 -9.68 -20.23 5.41
CA THR A 40 -8.33 -20.02 4.90
C THR A 40 -8.32 -20.06 3.38
N VAL A 41 -7.47 -19.25 2.74
CA VAL A 41 -7.28 -19.26 1.29
C VAL A 41 -5.78 -19.23 0.96
N LYS A 42 -5.40 -19.78 -0.17
CA LYS A 42 -4.02 -19.67 -0.64
C LYS A 42 -3.78 -18.30 -1.28
N ARG A 43 -2.60 -17.72 -1.03
CA ARG A 43 -2.21 -16.46 -1.65
C ARG A 43 -2.26 -16.51 -3.18
N ALA A 44 -1.93 -17.66 -3.77
CA ALA A 44 -1.93 -17.85 -5.21
C ALA A 44 -3.34 -17.83 -5.85
N ASP A 45 -4.39 -18.10 -5.05
CA ASP A 45 -5.77 -18.20 -5.54
C ASP A 45 -6.53 -16.87 -5.46
N VAL A 46 -5.87 -15.79 -5.02
CA VAL A 46 -6.48 -14.48 -4.81
C VAL A 46 -5.64 -13.35 -5.39
N LYS A 47 -6.27 -12.26 -5.77
CA LYS A 47 -5.58 -11.03 -6.15
C LYS A 47 -5.36 -10.18 -4.92
N LEU A 48 -4.08 -9.89 -4.56
CA LEU A 48 -3.80 -8.93 -3.51
C LEU A 48 -4.22 -7.52 -3.97
N MET A 49 -4.73 -6.76 -3.02
CA MET A 49 -5.13 -5.38 -3.20
C MET A 49 -4.27 -4.48 -2.32
N THR A 50 -4.41 -3.18 -2.48
CA THR A 50 -3.82 -2.22 -1.51
C THR A 50 -4.20 -2.63 -0.09
N PRO A 51 -3.27 -2.55 0.87
CA PRO A 51 -3.46 -3.09 2.24
C PRO A 51 -4.71 -2.56 2.94
N CYS A 52 -5.08 -1.34 2.62
CA CYS A 52 -6.31 -0.71 3.09
C CYS A 52 -6.93 0.14 1.97
N SER A 53 -8.08 0.73 2.24
CA SER A 53 -8.75 1.70 1.35
C SER A 53 -8.73 3.07 2.03
N PRO A 54 -7.61 3.82 1.95
CA PRO A 54 -7.47 5.07 2.68
C PRO A 54 -8.33 6.17 2.05
N SER A 55 -8.88 7.04 2.87
CA SER A 55 -9.53 8.26 2.40
C SER A 55 -8.52 9.32 1.97
N LYS A 56 -7.32 9.27 2.54
CA LYS A 56 -6.19 10.18 2.26
C LYS A 56 -4.89 9.41 2.40
N MET A 57 -3.90 9.81 1.61
CA MET A 57 -2.53 9.35 1.73
C MET A 57 -1.63 10.57 1.92
N ILE A 58 -0.89 10.57 3.01
CA ILE A 58 0.05 11.63 3.37
C ILE A 58 1.44 11.03 3.29
N LEU A 59 2.31 11.63 2.48
CA LEU A 59 3.70 11.24 2.31
C LEU A 59 4.61 12.34 2.84
N LEU A 60 5.74 11.95 3.40
CA LEU A 60 6.80 12.88 3.76
C LEU A 60 7.66 13.14 2.52
N TRP A 61 8.06 14.39 2.31
CA TRP A 61 9.00 14.78 1.28
C TRP A 61 10.33 15.21 1.90
N ASN A 62 11.42 14.87 1.21
CA ASN A 62 12.78 15.24 1.63
C ASN A 62 13.13 14.81 3.07
N ASN A 63 12.71 13.60 3.44
CA ASN A 63 12.87 13.08 4.80
C ASN A 63 14.03 12.08 4.97
N PHE A 64 14.83 11.86 3.92
CA PHE A 64 16.02 11.01 3.95
C PHE A 64 17.31 11.84 3.83
N TYR A 65 18.07 11.95 4.88
CA TYR A 65 19.33 12.72 4.92
C TYR A 65 20.29 12.34 3.78
N ALA A 66 20.46 11.03 3.52
CA ALA A 66 21.35 10.57 2.46
C ALA A 66 20.93 11.05 1.07
N LEU A 67 19.63 11.10 0.81
CA LEU A 67 19.08 11.59 -0.46
C LEU A 67 19.22 13.11 -0.57
N SER A 68 18.88 13.83 0.49
CA SER A 68 19.01 15.30 0.54
C SER A 68 20.45 15.74 0.27
N SER A 69 21.41 15.08 0.92
CA SER A 69 22.84 15.33 0.72
C SER A 69 23.28 15.04 -0.72
N LYS A 70 22.83 13.92 -1.30
CA LYS A 70 23.14 13.55 -2.68
C LYS A 70 22.57 14.52 -3.71
N LEU A 71 21.41 15.10 -3.44
CA LEU A 71 20.74 16.05 -4.32
C LEU A 71 21.14 17.50 -4.06
N GLY A 72 21.92 17.77 -3.02
CA GLY A 72 22.28 19.13 -2.61
C GLY A 72 21.09 19.95 -2.10
N VAL A 73 20.05 19.29 -1.59
CA VAL A 73 18.83 19.93 -1.08
C VAL A 73 18.98 20.16 0.42
N ALA A 74 18.63 21.35 0.89
CA ALA A 74 18.67 21.67 2.31
C ALA A 74 17.72 20.76 3.11
N ILE A 75 18.13 20.39 4.31
CA ILE A 75 17.28 19.66 5.25
C ILE A 75 16.22 20.64 5.76
N PRO A 76 14.93 20.31 5.64
CA PRO A 76 13.88 21.18 6.12
C PRO A 76 13.86 21.25 7.66
N GLU A 77 13.59 22.40 8.21
CA GLU A 77 13.46 22.60 9.68
C GLU A 77 12.21 21.91 10.22
N GLU A 78 11.16 21.82 9.42
CA GLU A 78 9.90 21.15 9.76
C GLU A 78 9.58 20.04 8.73
N PRO A 79 8.83 18.99 9.12
CA PRO A 79 8.42 17.97 8.19
C PRO A 79 7.60 18.53 7.02
N LEU A 80 8.07 18.28 5.81
CA LEU A 80 7.33 18.58 4.59
C LEU A 80 6.48 17.38 4.18
N TYR A 81 5.26 17.59 3.75
CA TYR A 81 4.36 16.52 3.36
C TYR A 81 3.58 16.84 2.09
N LEU A 82 3.20 15.77 1.40
CA LEU A 82 2.40 15.78 0.19
C LEU A 82 1.09 15.01 0.44
N LEU A 83 0.01 15.48 -0.14
CA LEU A 83 -1.24 14.74 -0.22
C LEU A 83 -1.31 14.02 -1.56
N LYS A 84 -1.53 12.71 -1.53
CA LYS A 84 -1.74 11.90 -2.73
C LYS A 84 -3.23 11.59 -2.90
N PRO A 85 -3.79 11.73 -4.12
CA PRO A 85 -5.15 11.29 -4.40
C PRO A 85 -5.25 9.76 -4.32
N SER A 86 -6.46 9.25 -4.10
CA SER A 86 -6.72 7.81 -4.02
C SER A 86 -6.38 7.05 -5.32
N THR A 87 -6.25 7.75 -6.43
CA THR A 87 -5.85 7.19 -7.73
C THR A 87 -4.33 7.05 -7.92
N SER A 88 -3.53 7.50 -6.96
CA SER A 88 -2.06 7.50 -7.08
C SER A 88 -1.37 6.28 -6.48
N TYR A 89 -2.10 5.36 -5.87
CA TYR A 89 -1.54 4.12 -5.32
C TYR A 89 -2.11 2.91 -6.04
N ILE A 90 -1.30 1.87 -6.13
CA ILE A 90 -1.61 0.61 -6.81
C ILE A 90 -1.30 -0.56 -5.89
N ALA A 91 -1.89 -1.71 -6.20
CA ALA A 91 -1.63 -2.96 -5.48
C ALA A 91 -0.38 -3.68 -6.02
N ASP A 92 0.07 -4.70 -5.27
CA ASP A 92 1.13 -5.60 -5.71
C ASP A 92 0.78 -6.27 -7.05
N GLY A 93 1.73 -6.26 -7.99
CA GLY A 93 1.56 -6.82 -9.34
C GLY A 93 0.80 -5.92 -10.32
N GLU A 94 0.36 -4.72 -9.94
CA GLU A 94 -0.26 -3.77 -10.88
C GLU A 94 0.80 -2.97 -11.66
N ILE A 95 0.44 -2.50 -12.86
CA ILE A 95 1.36 -1.83 -13.78
C ILE A 95 1.33 -0.33 -13.57
N VAL A 96 2.50 0.26 -13.28
CA VAL A 96 2.68 1.72 -13.30
C VAL A 96 2.74 2.18 -14.77
N ARG A 97 1.82 3.06 -15.15
CA ARG A 97 1.77 3.62 -16.51
C ARG A 97 2.33 5.04 -16.50
N LYS A 98 3.44 5.23 -17.21
CA LYS A 98 3.99 6.56 -17.45
C LYS A 98 3.08 7.32 -18.43
N PRO A 99 2.64 8.57 -18.11
CA PRO A 99 1.91 9.39 -19.07
C PRO A 99 2.75 9.69 -20.32
N ASN A 100 2.15 9.58 -21.51
CA ASN A 100 2.85 9.85 -22.78
C ASN A 100 3.35 11.29 -22.91
N SER A 101 2.69 12.22 -22.21
CA SER A 101 3.03 13.66 -22.20
C SER A 101 4.16 14.00 -21.24
N TYR A 102 4.74 13.04 -20.53
CA TYR A 102 5.76 13.30 -19.51
C TYR A 102 7.10 12.69 -19.90
N ASP A 103 8.10 13.53 -20.14
CA ASP A 103 9.46 13.11 -20.56
C ASP A 103 10.40 12.83 -19.38
N GLY A 104 10.04 13.24 -18.18
CA GLY A 104 10.85 13.08 -16.97
C GLY A 104 10.95 11.63 -16.48
N LYS A 105 11.72 11.44 -15.42
CA LYS A 105 11.81 10.15 -14.72
C LYS A 105 10.57 9.92 -13.89
N VAL A 106 10.02 8.73 -13.98
CA VAL A 106 9.02 8.24 -13.02
C VAL A 106 9.80 7.64 -11.86
N VAL A 107 9.53 8.12 -10.66
CA VAL A 107 10.13 7.64 -9.41
C VAL A 107 9.02 7.16 -8.48
N TYR A 108 9.40 6.25 -7.58
CA TYR A 108 8.50 5.79 -6.52
C TYR A 108 8.63 6.70 -5.28
N GLU A 109 7.63 6.70 -4.50
CA GLU A 109 7.59 7.34 -3.17
C GLU A 109 6.99 6.39 -2.15
#